data_c4912a1ff242a00e2ac2504d6844997e
#
_entry.id   c4912a1ff242a00e2ac2504d6844997e
#
_cell.length_a   1.000
_cell.length_b   1.000
_cell.length_c   1.000
_cell.angle_alpha   90.00
_cell.angle_beta   90.00
_cell.angle_gamma   90.00
#
_symmetry.space_group_name_H-M   'P 1'
#
loop_
_entity.id
_entity.type
_entity.pdbx_description
1 polymer ?
#
loop_
_entity_poly.entity_id
_entity_poly.type
_entity_poly.pdbx_seq_one_letter_code
_entity_poly.pdbx_strand_id
1 'polypeptide(L)'
;MIGRVLIAGGSGLVGRALAASLAAAGADAVVLSRSASDPRPARGVRFVRWDGLTPVGWEAECEGARAIVNLTGENVGAGRWTKARKQLLVASRLEPTRALVEAIAGAAHRPGVLIQGSAVGYYGAHGDPALDEEAPAGRGFLPELALAWEEASRPVEALGVRRVVARTGLVLAREGGALAKMLPPFRLGLGGPLGSGRQWMSWIHLADQVAALRFLLEREDLAGAFNLAAPEPAPNREFSRALAGALGRPCLARVPALALRLALGEMSGILLTGQRVLPRRLLQAGYRFRFPAIGAALADLVGARGQG
;
A
#
# COMPACT_ATOMS: atom_id res chain seq x y z
N MET A 1 0.79 9.62 -25.59
CA MET A 1 1.38 8.45 -24.90
C MET A 1 1.66 8.83 -23.45
N ILE A 2 1.33 7.97 -22.53
CA ILE A 2 1.73 8.14 -21.12
C ILE A 2 3.23 7.87 -21.09
N GLY A 3 4.08 8.85 -20.89
CA GLY A 3 5.54 8.71 -20.93
C GLY A 3 6.11 7.60 -20.02
N ARG A 4 7.42 7.65 -19.76
CA ARG A 4 8.09 6.68 -18.87
C ARG A 4 7.64 6.86 -17.42
N VAL A 5 7.30 5.74 -16.75
CA VAL A 5 6.97 5.69 -15.32
C VAL A 5 7.87 4.65 -14.64
N LEU A 6 8.69 5.12 -13.70
CA LEU A 6 9.54 4.27 -12.89
C LEU A 6 8.78 3.79 -11.65
N ILE A 7 8.88 2.50 -11.34
CA ILE A 7 8.17 1.89 -10.21
C ILE A 7 9.19 1.17 -9.33
N ALA A 8 9.61 1.83 -8.27
CA ALA A 8 10.41 1.21 -7.22
C ALA A 8 9.52 0.34 -6.33
N GLY A 9 9.94 -0.91 -6.07
CA GLY A 9 9.08 -1.91 -5.41
C GLY A 9 8.04 -2.54 -6.35
N GLY A 10 8.24 -2.43 -7.65
CA GLY A 10 7.35 -2.94 -8.70
C GLY A 10 7.20 -4.47 -8.72
N SER A 11 8.06 -5.21 -8.05
CA SER A 11 7.94 -6.67 -7.87
C SER A 11 6.93 -7.07 -6.76
N GLY A 12 6.49 -6.12 -5.93
CA GLY A 12 5.47 -6.34 -4.90
C GLY A 12 4.04 -6.43 -5.45
N LEU A 13 3.08 -6.77 -4.58
CA LEU A 13 1.67 -6.95 -4.93
C LEU A 13 1.07 -5.74 -5.68
N VAL A 14 1.17 -4.56 -5.09
CA VAL A 14 0.63 -3.32 -5.68
C VAL A 14 1.46 -2.89 -6.89
N GLY A 15 2.79 -2.98 -6.79
CA GLY A 15 3.71 -2.55 -7.84
C GLY A 15 3.54 -3.33 -9.14
N ARG A 16 3.37 -4.66 -9.07
CA ARG A 16 3.09 -5.50 -10.24
C ARG A 16 1.78 -5.13 -10.92
N ALA A 17 0.73 -4.95 -10.12
CA ALA A 17 -0.58 -4.60 -10.64
C ALA A 17 -0.57 -3.19 -11.28
N LEU A 18 0.15 -2.24 -10.67
CA LEU A 18 0.34 -0.90 -11.23
C LEU A 18 1.14 -0.93 -12.53
N ALA A 19 2.27 -1.64 -12.55
CA ALA A 19 3.13 -1.77 -13.74
C ALA A 19 2.35 -2.37 -14.92
N ALA A 20 1.62 -3.47 -14.69
CA ALA A 20 0.77 -4.09 -15.69
C ALA A 20 -0.33 -3.13 -16.21
N SER A 21 -0.97 -2.38 -15.31
CA SER A 21 -2.02 -1.42 -15.65
C SER A 21 -1.49 -0.24 -16.47
N LEU A 22 -0.29 0.26 -16.15
CA LEU A 22 0.36 1.34 -16.89
C LEU A 22 0.83 0.87 -18.27
N ALA A 23 1.45 -0.29 -18.36
CA ALA A 23 1.88 -0.86 -19.64
C ALA A 23 0.68 -1.15 -20.56
N ALA A 24 -0.42 -1.67 -20.03
CA ALA A 24 -1.66 -1.86 -20.79
C ALA A 24 -2.26 -0.55 -21.32
N ALA A 25 -2.00 0.58 -20.65
CA ALA A 25 -2.40 1.91 -21.09
C ALA A 25 -1.36 2.58 -22.03
N GLY A 26 -0.30 1.87 -22.43
CA GLY A 26 0.73 2.36 -23.36
C GLY A 26 1.84 3.20 -22.73
N ALA A 27 2.01 3.15 -21.41
CA ALA A 27 3.17 3.74 -20.74
C ALA A 27 4.44 2.88 -20.92
N ASP A 28 5.62 3.49 -20.96
CA ASP A 28 6.89 2.81 -20.73
C ASP A 28 7.03 2.54 -19.22
N ALA A 29 6.53 1.39 -18.78
CA ALA A 29 6.52 1.00 -17.36
C ALA A 29 7.84 0.30 -17.01
N VAL A 30 8.68 0.96 -16.20
CA VAL A 30 10.00 0.49 -15.77
C VAL A 30 9.98 0.12 -14.29
N VAL A 31 10.22 -1.13 -13.99
CA VAL A 31 10.30 -1.65 -12.62
C VAL A 31 11.75 -1.65 -12.15
N LEU A 32 12.04 -0.88 -11.11
CA LEU A 32 13.31 -0.95 -10.41
C LEU A 32 13.27 -2.10 -9.40
N SER A 33 14.17 -3.08 -9.57
CA SER A 33 14.15 -4.31 -8.78
C SER A 33 15.56 -4.84 -8.52
N ARG A 34 15.77 -5.49 -7.37
CA ARG A 34 17.00 -6.20 -7.04
C ARG A 34 17.27 -7.39 -7.99
N SER A 35 16.22 -7.93 -8.57
CA SER A 35 16.30 -8.93 -9.64
C SER A 35 16.07 -8.25 -11.00
N ALA A 36 16.90 -8.56 -11.98
CA ALA A 36 16.77 -8.04 -13.35
C ALA A 36 15.58 -8.65 -14.11
N SER A 37 14.88 -9.61 -13.55
CA SER A 37 13.75 -10.28 -14.17
C SER A 37 12.65 -10.60 -13.15
N ASP A 38 11.43 -10.70 -13.64
CA ASP A 38 10.30 -11.29 -12.90
C ASP A 38 9.98 -12.65 -13.53
N PRO A 39 9.72 -13.70 -12.75
CA PRO A 39 9.30 -15.00 -13.28
C PRO A 39 7.95 -14.94 -14.04
N ARG A 40 7.18 -13.87 -13.86
CA ARG A 40 5.90 -13.65 -14.55
C ARG A 40 5.74 -12.18 -14.97
N PRO A 41 6.57 -11.69 -15.91
CA PRO A 41 6.52 -10.30 -16.31
C PRO A 41 5.20 -10.03 -17.06
N ALA A 42 4.56 -8.92 -16.72
CA ALA A 42 3.45 -8.44 -17.55
C ALA A 42 4.01 -7.92 -18.89
N ARG A 43 3.24 -8.12 -19.97
CA ARG A 43 3.63 -7.65 -21.31
C ARG A 43 3.83 -6.12 -21.29
N GLY A 44 4.95 -5.66 -21.85
CA GLY A 44 5.27 -4.23 -21.93
C GLY A 44 5.86 -3.64 -20.66
N VAL A 45 6.22 -4.45 -19.67
CA VAL A 45 6.93 -4.01 -18.46
C VAL A 45 8.42 -4.34 -18.60
N ARG A 46 9.27 -3.33 -18.44
CA ARG A 46 10.74 -3.48 -18.38
C ARG A 46 11.21 -3.59 -16.92
N PHE A 47 12.26 -4.38 -16.71
CA PHE A 47 12.93 -4.49 -15.41
C PHE A 47 14.35 -3.93 -15.52
N VAL A 48 14.69 -3.05 -14.58
CA VAL A 48 16.02 -2.49 -14.43
C VAL A 48 16.55 -2.87 -13.06
N ARG A 49 17.77 -3.39 -13.03
CA ARG A 49 18.42 -3.82 -11.79
C ARG A 49 18.74 -2.61 -10.93
N TRP A 50 18.40 -2.71 -9.66
CA TRP A 50 18.65 -1.70 -8.65
C TRP A 50 18.94 -2.36 -7.30
N ASP A 51 19.99 -1.92 -6.62
CA ASP A 51 20.36 -2.43 -5.29
C ASP A 51 19.40 -1.96 -4.17
N GLY A 52 18.63 -0.90 -4.43
CA GLY A 52 17.73 -0.26 -3.45
C GLY A 52 18.47 0.75 -2.55
N LEU A 53 19.74 1.08 -2.84
CA LEU A 53 20.59 1.90 -2.00
C LEU A 53 21.17 3.11 -2.72
N THR A 54 21.53 2.96 -4.01
CA THR A 54 22.21 3.99 -4.77
C THR A 54 21.51 4.27 -6.11
N PRO A 55 21.71 5.44 -6.74
CA PRO A 55 21.20 5.70 -8.10
C PRO A 55 22.00 4.96 -9.18
N VAL A 56 23.16 4.42 -8.87
CA VAL A 56 24.11 3.88 -9.84
C VAL A 56 23.52 2.78 -10.71
N GLY A 57 23.61 2.95 -12.03
CA GLY A 57 23.22 1.96 -13.05
C GLY A 57 21.77 2.03 -13.48
N TRP A 58 20.95 2.92 -12.89
CA TRP A 58 19.56 3.16 -13.31
C TRP A 58 19.20 4.66 -13.36
N GLU A 59 20.07 5.54 -12.92
CA GLU A 59 19.86 7.00 -12.90
C GLU A 59 19.43 7.57 -14.25
N ALA A 60 19.94 7.02 -15.35
CA ALA A 60 19.54 7.41 -16.70
C ALA A 60 18.05 7.19 -16.99
N GLU A 61 17.38 6.30 -16.27
CA GLU A 61 15.95 6.09 -16.39
C GLU A 61 15.13 7.24 -15.78
N CYS A 62 15.71 8.02 -14.86
CA CYS A 62 15.10 9.22 -14.30
C CYS A 62 14.97 10.34 -15.34
N GLU A 63 15.92 10.42 -16.29
CA GLU A 63 16.00 11.51 -17.26
C GLU A 63 14.75 11.55 -18.14
N GLY A 64 13.98 12.64 -18.06
CA GLY A 64 12.74 12.82 -18.80
C GLY A 64 11.61 11.84 -18.44
N ALA A 65 11.70 11.13 -17.32
CA ALA A 65 10.62 10.30 -16.85
C ALA A 65 9.39 11.16 -16.51
N ARG A 66 8.20 10.71 -16.85
CA ARG A 66 6.95 11.38 -16.44
C ARG A 66 6.75 11.33 -14.94
N ALA A 67 7.03 10.18 -14.34
CA ALA A 67 6.78 9.95 -12.91
C ALA A 67 7.68 8.88 -12.32
N ILE A 68 7.86 8.98 -11.00
CA ILE A 68 8.41 7.90 -10.17
C ILE A 68 7.36 7.52 -9.13
N VAL A 69 7.12 6.22 -8.96
CA VAL A 69 6.24 5.67 -7.92
C VAL A 69 7.10 4.81 -6.98
N ASN A 70 7.26 5.25 -5.74
CA ASN A 70 8.01 4.54 -4.71
C ASN A 70 7.07 3.69 -3.84
N LEU A 71 7.10 2.38 -4.02
CA LEU A 71 6.37 1.39 -3.23
C LEU A 71 7.31 0.44 -2.49
N THR A 72 8.57 0.85 -2.29
CA THR A 72 9.57 0.04 -1.60
C THR A 72 9.23 -0.11 -0.12
N GLY A 73 9.60 -1.24 0.45
CA GLY A 73 9.45 -1.50 1.87
C GLY A 73 9.20 -2.97 2.18
N GLU A 74 9.88 -3.45 3.19
CA GLU A 74 9.66 -4.78 3.75
C GLU A 74 8.27 -4.91 4.37
N ASN A 75 7.68 -6.10 4.26
CA ASN A 75 6.34 -6.38 4.82
C ASN A 75 6.36 -6.31 6.35
N VAL A 76 5.60 -5.37 6.92
CA VAL A 76 5.48 -5.15 8.37
C VAL A 76 4.87 -6.36 9.10
N GLY A 77 4.05 -7.16 8.41
CA GLY A 77 3.38 -8.36 8.93
C GLY A 77 4.13 -9.68 8.64
N ALA A 78 5.42 -9.65 8.31
CA ALA A 78 6.19 -10.86 7.97
C ALA A 78 6.88 -11.54 9.16
N GLY A 79 6.60 -11.14 10.40
CA GLY A 79 7.17 -11.75 11.59
C GLY A 79 7.19 -10.82 12.80
N ARG A 80 7.65 -11.34 13.95
CA ARG A 80 7.74 -10.56 15.20
C ARG A 80 8.68 -9.36 15.05
N TRP A 81 8.35 -8.26 15.69
CA TRP A 81 9.16 -7.04 15.67
C TRP A 81 10.28 -7.08 16.71
N THR A 82 11.37 -7.75 16.34
CA THR A 82 12.65 -7.63 17.06
C THR A 82 13.32 -6.30 16.71
N LYS A 83 14.36 -5.90 17.47
CA LYS A 83 15.17 -4.70 17.17
C LYS A 83 15.72 -4.75 15.73
N ALA A 84 16.29 -5.88 15.33
CA ALA A 84 16.83 -6.09 13.99
C ALA A 84 15.72 -5.99 12.91
N ARG A 85 14.53 -6.57 13.17
CA ARG A 85 13.40 -6.47 12.22
C ARG A 85 12.92 -5.03 12.08
N LYS A 86 12.82 -4.26 13.17
CA LYS A 86 12.46 -2.84 13.11
C LYS A 86 13.48 -2.02 12.31
N GLN A 87 14.77 -2.26 12.51
CA GLN A 87 15.84 -1.64 11.73
C GLN A 87 15.69 -1.94 10.23
N LEU A 88 15.44 -3.20 9.87
CA LEU A 88 15.20 -3.58 8.46
C LEU A 88 13.94 -2.92 7.88
N LEU A 89 12.86 -2.80 8.66
CA LEU A 89 11.63 -2.10 8.24
C LEU A 89 11.90 -0.62 7.96
N VAL A 90 12.74 0.03 8.76
CA VAL A 90 13.17 1.43 8.55
C VAL A 90 14.08 1.53 7.34
N ALA A 91 15.17 0.77 7.28
CA ALA A 91 16.17 0.81 6.21
C ALA A 91 15.52 0.57 4.84
N SER A 92 14.66 -0.47 4.72
CA SER A 92 13.99 -0.83 3.47
C SER A 92 13.05 0.25 2.89
N ARG A 93 12.81 1.31 3.63
CA ARG A 93 12.00 2.47 3.22
C ARG A 93 12.84 3.71 3.00
N LEU A 94 13.70 4.04 3.97
CA LEU A 94 14.44 5.29 3.93
C LEU A 94 15.57 5.27 2.91
N GLU A 95 16.34 4.18 2.84
CA GLU A 95 17.46 4.05 1.91
C GLU A 95 17.00 4.14 0.44
N PRO A 96 16.01 3.34 -0.02
CA PRO A 96 15.49 3.48 -1.37
C PRO A 96 14.91 4.87 -1.67
N THR A 97 14.23 5.48 -0.71
CA THR A 97 13.67 6.82 -0.90
C THR A 97 14.77 7.85 -1.10
N ARG A 98 15.86 7.80 -0.32
CA ARG A 98 17.01 8.70 -0.47
C ARG A 98 17.69 8.53 -1.83
N ALA A 99 17.91 7.29 -2.28
CA ALA A 99 18.47 7.01 -3.60
C ALA A 99 17.60 7.55 -4.76
N LEU A 100 16.26 7.45 -4.62
CA LEU A 100 15.33 8.05 -5.60
C LEU A 100 15.42 9.58 -5.61
N VAL A 101 15.49 10.21 -4.42
CA VAL A 101 15.64 11.67 -4.30
C VAL A 101 16.98 12.13 -4.92
N GLU A 102 18.06 11.39 -4.68
CA GLU A 102 19.38 11.66 -5.26
C GLU A 102 19.37 11.56 -6.80
N ALA A 103 18.75 10.50 -7.34
CA ALA A 103 18.60 10.34 -8.79
C ALA A 103 17.77 11.47 -9.42
N ILE A 104 16.68 11.88 -8.75
CA ILE A 104 15.86 13.03 -9.18
C ILE A 104 16.68 14.33 -9.16
N ALA A 105 17.50 14.54 -8.14
CA ALA A 105 18.34 15.74 -8.01
C ALA A 105 19.40 15.81 -9.11
N GLY A 106 19.98 14.67 -9.52
CA GLY A 106 20.98 14.56 -10.57
C GLY A 106 20.43 14.65 -12.00
N ALA A 107 19.13 14.48 -12.21
CA ALA A 107 18.54 14.53 -13.54
C ALA A 107 18.45 15.97 -14.08
N ALA A 108 18.87 16.17 -15.33
CA ALA A 108 18.73 17.46 -16.02
C ALA A 108 17.26 17.75 -16.35
N HIS A 109 16.51 16.74 -16.81
CA HIS A 109 15.06 16.80 -17.02
C HIS A 109 14.37 15.92 -15.99
N ARG A 110 14.01 16.53 -14.87
CA ARG A 110 13.43 15.85 -13.71
C ARG A 110 12.07 15.28 -14.00
N PRO A 111 11.67 14.19 -13.30
CA PRO A 111 10.29 13.68 -13.34
C PRO A 111 9.27 14.73 -12.92
N GLY A 112 8.09 14.74 -13.55
CA GLY A 112 7.01 15.68 -13.20
C GLY A 112 6.41 15.41 -11.81
N VAL A 113 6.47 14.17 -11.32
CA VAL A 113 5.91 13.76 -10.02
C VAL A 113 6.66 12.60 -9.39
N LEU A 114 6.80 12.67 -8.05
CA LEU A 114 7.12 11.53 -7.18
C LEU A 114 5.86 11.14 -6.39
N ILE A 115 5.33 9.92 -6.63
CA ILE A 115 4.34 9.33 -5.76
C ILE A 115 5.07 8.50 -4.72
N GLN A 116 5.09 9.00 -3.50
CA GLN A 116 5.74 8.39 -2.35
C GLN A 116 4.76 7.49 -1.61
N GLY A 117 5.07 6.20 -1.47
CA GLY A 117 4.32 5.28 -0.63
C GLY A 117 4.38 5.68 0.84
N SER A 118 3.26 5.50 1.51
CA SER A 118 3.09 5.59 2.96
C SER A 118 1.99 4.61 3.38
N ALA A 119 1.56 4.67 4.62
CA ALA A 119 0.50 3.80 5.13
C ALA A 119 -0.41 4.55 6.10
N VAL A 120 -1.67 4.11 6.22
CA VAL A 120 -2.61 4.61 7.25
C VAL A 120 -2.09 4.34 8.67
N GLY A 121 -1.07 3.51 8.83
CA GLY A 121 -0.31 3.36 10.06
C GLY A 121 0.29 4.67 10.58
N TYR A 122 0.42 5.70 9.75
CA TYR A 122 0.79 7.08 10.10
C TYR A 122 -0.06 7.62 11.26
N TYR A 123 -1.34 7.31 11.30
CA TYR A 123 -2.25 7.82 12.31
C TYR A 123 -2.16 7.07 13.65
N GLY A 124 -1.60 5.86 13.69
CA GLY A 124 -1.56 5.03 14.89
C GLY A 124 -2.93 4.50 15.32
N ALA A 125 -3.03 4.02 16.55
CA ALA A 125 -4.27 3.51 17.12
C ALA A 125 -5.16 4.66 17.60
N HIS A 126 -6.34 4.85 17.00
CA HIS A 126 -7.20 6.02 17.26
C HIS A 126 -8.66 5.67 17.67
N GLY A 127 -9.04 4.39 17.70
CA GLY A 127 -10.40 4.01 18.05
C GLY A 127 -11.45 4.48 17.03
N ASP A 128 -12.58 5.04 17.50
CA ASP A 128 -13.75 5.36 16.69
C ASP A 128 -13.71 6.70 15.91
N PRO A 129 -13.00 7.75 16.31
CA PRO A 129 -12.95 9.00 15.53
C PRO A 129 -12.51 8.77 14.09
N ALA A 130 -13.22 9.38 13.15
CA ALA A 130 -12.84 9.38 11.75
C ALA A 130 -11.62 10.29 11.52
N LEU A 131 -10.64 9.80 10.75
CA LEU A 131 -9.41 10.50 10.46
C LEU A 131 -9.32 10.75 8.95
N ASP A 132 -9.01 11.95 8.57
CA ASP A 132 -8.69 12.33 7.19
C ASP A 132 -7.22 12.72 7.06
N GLU A 133 -6.84 13.26 5.91
CA GLU A 133 -5.46 13.60 5.59
C GLU A 133 -4.90 14.76 6.44
N GLU A 134 -5.75 15.57 7.08
CA GLU A 134 -5.36 16.70 7.95
C GLU A 134 -5.02 16.23 9.37
N ALA A 135 -5.44 15.01 9.74
CA ALA A 135 -5.15 14.48 11.07
C ALA A 135 -3.64 14.28 11.29
N PRO A 136 -3.13 14.63 12.47
CA PRO A 136 -1.70 14.53 12.77
C PRO A 136 -1.22 13.08 12.85
N ALA A 137 0.10 12.89 12.75
CA ALA A 137 0.73 11.60 13.00
C ALA A 137 0.46 11.13 14.45
N GLY A 138 0.20 9.84 14.58
CA GLY A 138 0.06 9.18 15.88
C GLY A 138 1.41 8.97 16.56
N ARG A 139 1.40 8.16 17.62
CA ARG A 139 2.60 7.81 18.39
C ARG A 139 2.94 6.34 18.29
N GLY A 140 4.23 5.99 18.37
CA GLY A 140 4.75 4.64 18.34
C GLY A 140 5.41 4.28 17.02
N PHE A 141 5.86 3.03 16.92
CA PHE A 141 6.76 2.60 15.84
C PHE A 141 6.20 2.80 14.42
N LEU A 142 4.95 2.43 14.16
CA LEU A 142 4.38 2.56 12.80
C LEU A 142 4.14 4.02 12.39
N PRO A 143 3.58 4.89 13.24
CA PRO A 143 3.49 6.32 12.93
C PRO A 143 4.84 6.97 12.67
N GLU A 144 5.82 6.72 13.54
CA GLU A 144 7.18 7.25 13.41
C GLU A 144 7.85 6.77 12.12
N LEU A 145 7.70 5.48 11.78
CA LEU A 145 8.19 4.91 10.54
C LEU A 145 7.55 5.57 9.30
N ALA A 146 6.23 5.73 9.32
CA ALA A 146 5.50 6.35 8.21
C ALA A 146 5.89 7.82 8.03
N LEU A 147 5.97 8.57 9.14
CA LEU A 147 6.40 9.98 9.13
C LEU A 147 7.81 10.11 8.58
N ALA A 148 8.76 9.31 9.08
CA ALA A 148 10.16 9.35 8.60
C ALA A 148 10.23 8.99 7.09
N TRP A 149 9.40 8.08 6.63
CA TRP A 149 9.33 7.68 5.22
C TRP A 149 8.77 8.81 4.34
N GLU A 150 7.71 9.49 4.79
CA GLU A 150 7.15 10.66 4.11
C GLU A 150 8.18 11.81 4.04
N GLU A 151 8.85 12.12 5.15
CA GLU A 151 9.85 13.19 5.24
C GLU A 151 11.10 12.92 4.38
N ALA A 152 11.53 11.65 4.25
CA ALA A 152 12.66 11.28 3.39
C ALA A 152 12.47 11.68 1.92
N SER A 153 11.24 11.79 1.45
CA SER A 153 10.89 12.20 0.08
C SER A 153 10.70 13.71 -0.09
N ARG A 154 10.63 14.48 1.01
CA ARG A 154 10.33 15.92 0.98
C ARG A 154 11.27 16.78 0.14
N PRO A 155 12.59 16.48 0.10
CA PRO A 155 13.52 17.32 -0.66
C PRO A 155 13.17 17.48 -2.16
N VAL A 156 12.38 16.58 -2.77
CA VAL A 156 11.99 16.71 -4.19
C VAL A 156 11.14 17.95 -4.45
N GLU A 157 10.42 18.47 -3.44
CA GLU A 157 9.60 19.68 -3.56
C GLU A 157 10.46 20.91 -3.85
N ALA A 158 11.62 21.03 -3.20
CA ALA A 158 12.60 22.10 -3.45
C ALA A 158 13.26 21.99 -4.84
N LEU A 159 13.17 20.82 -5.47
CA LEU A 159 13.65 20.59 -6.84
C LEU A 159 12.58 20.89 -7.91
N GLY A 160 11.40 21.39 -7.50
CA GLY A 160 10.28 21.66 -8.39
C GLY A 160 9.50 20.41 -8.84
N VAL A 161 9.74 19.25 -8.22
CA VAL A 161 9.02 18.01 -8.51
C VAL A 161 7.77 17.90 -7.62
N ARG A 162 6.61 17.71 -8.24
CA ARG A 162 5.36 17.50 -7.52
C ARG A 162 5.44 16.25 -6.66
N ARG A 163 5.17 16.35 -5.38
CA ARG A 163 5.15 15.23 -4.44
C ARG A 163 3.74 14.86 -4.03
N VAL A 164 3.40 13.59 -4.18
CA VAL A 164 2.17 12.98 -3.68
C VAL A 164 2.54 11.89 -2.69
N VAL A 165 1.93 11.88 -1.51
CA VAL A 165 2.12 10.86 -0.48
C VAL A 165 0.90 9.96 -0.43
N ALA A 166 1.08 8.68 -0.71
CA ALA A 166 0.01 7.69 -0.78
C ALA A 166 -0.08 6.89 0.53
N ARG A 167 -0.89 7.37 1.51
CA ARG A 167 -1.16 6.68 2.79
C ARG A 167 -2.12 5.51 2.55
N THR A 168 -1.55 4.35 2.25
CA THR A 168 -2.28 3.16 1.83
C THR A 168 -2.86 2.40 3.01
N GLY A 169 -4.14 2.03 2.92
CA GLY A 169 -4.83 1.13 3.83
C GLY A 169 -4.45 -0.34 3.65
N LEU A 170 -5.22 -1.24 4.25
CA LEU A 170 -5.05 -2.68 4.05
C LEU A 170 -5.47 -3.06 2.62
N VAL A 171 -4.50 -3.31 1.76
CA VAL A 171 -4.79 -3.73 0.38
C VAL A 171 -5.33 -5.15 0.37
N LEU A 172 -6.55 -5.30 -0.16
CA LEU A 172 -7.21 -6.59 -0.34
C LEU A 172 -6.99 -7.07 -1.77
N ALA A 173 -6.41 -8.27 -1.90
CA ALA A 173 -6.18 -8.93 -3.17
C ALA A 173 -6.38 -10.44 -3.00
N ARG A 174 -6.81 -11.12 -4.07
CA ARG A 174 -6.98 -12.57 -4.08
C ARG A 174 -5.64 -13.30 -3.94
N GLU A 175 -4.63 -12.80 -4.65
CA GLU A 175 -3.31 -13.41 -4.74
C GLU A 175 -2.29 -12.60 -3.95
N GLY A 176 -2.15 -12.87 -2.66
CA GLY A 176 -1.14 -12.22 -1.82
C GLY A 176 -1.71 -11.25 -0.78
N GLY A 177 -0.81 -10.56 -0.09
CA GLY A 177 -1.18 -9.63 0.98
C GLY A 177 -1.81 -10.28 2.20
N ALA A 178 -2.58 -9.50 2.94
CA ALA A 178 -3.21 -9.95 4.19
C ALA A 178 -4.38 -10.91 3.94
N LEU A 179 -5.20 -10.65 2.90
CA LEU A 179 -6.37 -11.49 2.61
C LEU A 179 -5.98 -12.93 2.32
N ALA A 180 -4.91 -13.17 1.54
CA ALA A 180 -4.43 -14.52 1.24
C ALA A 180 -4.05 -15.31 2.50
N LYS A 181 -3.53 -14.62 3.54
CA LYS A 181 -3.23 -15.23 4.85
C LYS A 181 -4.47 -15.50 5.70
N MET A 182 -5.54 -14.71 5.51
CA MET A 182 -6.80 -14.89 6.22
C MET A 182 -7.65 -16.01 5.62
N LEU A 183 -7.58 -16.25 4.31
CA LEU A 183 -8.44 -17.21 3.61
C LEU A 183 -8.40 -18.64 4.15
N PRO A 184 -7.24 -19.27 4.48
CA PRO A 184 -7.21 -20.67 4.92
C PRO A 184 -8.09 -20.97 6.14
N PRO A 185 -8.00 -20.27 7.28
CA PRO A 185 -8.87 -20.52 8.41
C PRO A 185 -10.35 -20.24 8.11
N PHE A 186 -10.66 -19.22 7.31
CA PHE A 186 -12.04 -18.94 6.93
C PHE A 186 -12.65 -20.01 6.02
N ARG A 187 -11.89 -20.55 5.07
CA ARG A 187 -12.32 -21.67 4.21
C ARG A 187 -12.64 -22.93 4.99
N LEU A 188 -11.92 -23.16 6.11
CA LEU A 188 -12.15 -24.27 7.02
C LEU A 188 -13.30 -24.01 8.02
N GLY A 189 -13.96 -22.85 7.96
CA GLY A 189 -15.00 -22.46 8.92
C GLY A 189 -14.49 -22.09 10.30
N LEU A 190 -13.16 -21.97 10.46
CA LEU A 190 -12.49 -21.61 11.72
C LEU A 190 -12.12 -20.12 11.77
N GLY A 191 -12.50 -19.34 10.76
CA GLY A 191 -12.27 -17.90 10.71
C GLY A 191 -13.20 -17.12 11.60
N GLY A 192 -12.74 -15.96 12.09
CA GLY A 192 -13.57 -15.09 12.91
C GLY A 192 -12.86 -13.84 13.40
N PRO A 193 -13.54 -13.02 14.23
CA PRO A 193 -12.99 -11.78 14.73
C PRO A 193 -11.75 -11.97 15.60
N LEU A 194 -10.81 -11.04 15.47
CA LEU A 194 -9.57 -10.99 16.25
C LEU A 194 -9.78 -10.11 17.49
N GLY A 195 -9.39 -10.60 18.66
CA GLY A 195 -9.52 -9.86 19.92
C GLY A 195 -10.96 -9.40 20.18
N SER A 196 -11.17 -8.10 20.36
CA SER A 196 -12.53 -7.53 20.55
C SER A 196 -13.38 -7.54 19.28
N GLY A 197 -12.72 -7.56 18.11
CA GLY A 197 -13.38 -7.37 16.82
C GLY A 197 -13.90 -5.95 16.58
N ARG A 198 -13.65 -5.01 17.51
CA ARG A 198 -14.13 -3.61 17.44
C ARG A 198 -13.15 -2.69 16.72
N GLN A 199 -11.89 -3.10 16.58
CA GLN A 199 -10.87 -2.31 15.88
C GLN A 199 -11.24 -2.10 14.42
N TRP A 200 -11.06 -0.86 13.95
CA TRP A 200 -11.34 -0.47 12.58
C TRP A 200 -10.28 -1.03 11.62
N MET A 201 -10.74 -1.44 10.46
CA MET A 201 -9.92 -1.86 9.32
C MET A 201 -10.14 -0.88 8.18
N SER A 202 -9.18 0.00 7.95
CA SER A 202 -9.14 0.88 6.79
C SER A 202 -8.52 0.09 5.65
N TRP A 203 -9.34 -0.39 4.76
CA TRP A 203 -8.99 -1.30 3.66
C TRP A 203 -9.17 -0.63 2.31
N ILE A 204 -8.56 -1.19 1.27
CA ILE A 204 -8.80 -0.83 -0.12
C ILE A 204 -8.70 -2.07 -1.01
N HIS A 205 -9.55 -2.18 -2.02
CA HIS A 205 -9.43 -3.20 -3.05
C HIS A 205 -8.22 -2.93 -3.95
N LEU A 206 -7.48 -3.97 -4.38
CA LEU A 206 -6.28 -3.79 -5.22
C LEU A 206 -6.58 -3.02 -6.50
N ALA A 207 -7.75 -3.24 -7.13
CA ALA A 207 -8.13 -2.50 -8.33
C ALA A 207 -8.28 -0.98 -8.05
N ASP A 208 -8.90 -0.61 -6.91
CA ASP A 208 -9.02 0.79 -6.51
C ASP A 208 -7.67 1.39 -6.09
N GLN A 209 -6.80 0.60 -5.44
CA GLN A 209 -5.44 1.04 -5.11
C GLN A 209 -4.65 1.44 -6.37
N VAL A 210 -4.71 0.59 -7.41
CA VAL A 210 -4.02 0.86 -8.69
C VAL A 210 -4.66 2.04 -9.41
N ALA A 211 -6.00 2.09 -9.46
CA ALA A 211 -6.72 3.18 -10.11
C ALA A 211 -6.48 4.53 -9.41
N ALA A 212 -6.44 4.56 -8.06
CA ALA A 212 -6.14 5.76 -7.29
C ALA A 212 -4.69 6.25 -7.52
N LEU A 213 -3.71 5.35 -7.57
CA LEU A 213 -2.33 5.72 -7.90
C LEU A 213 -2.23 6.31 -9.31
N ARG A 214 -2.91 5.73 -10.30
CA ARG A 214 -2.97 6.27 -11.67
C ARG A 214 -3.67 7.62 -11.71
N PHE A 215 -4.79 7.77 -11.03
CA PHE A 215 -5.51 9.03 -10.92
C PHE A 215 -4.61 10.14 -10.36
N LEU A 216 -3.87 9.87 -9.28
CA LEU A 216 -2.93 10.82 -8.68
C LEU A 216 -1.72 11.12 -9.58
N LEU A 217 -1.29 10.15 -10.40
CA LEU A 217 -0.25 10.34 -11.39
C LEU A 217 -0.69 11.30 -12.50
N GLU A 218 -1.91 11.13 -13.00
CA GLU A 218 -2.47 11.86 -14.14
C GLU A 218 -2.93 13.30 -13.78
N ARG A 219 -3.34 13.54 -12.54
CA ARG A 219 -3.84 14.83 -12.04
C ARG A 219 -2.70 15.71 -11.54
N GLU A 220 -2.30 16.68 -12.36
CA GLU A 220 -1.17 17.58 -12.10
C GLU A 220 -1.47 18.61 -10.99
N ASP A 221 -2.74 18.90 -10.76
CA ASP A 221 -3.22 19.80 -9.71
C ASP A 221 -3.23 19.19 -8.30
N LEU A 222 -2.97 17.88 -8.15
CA LEU A 222 -3.02 17.19 -6.87
C LEU A 222 -1.61 16.97 -6.29
N ALA A 223 -1.36 17.48 -5.07
CA ALA A 223 -0.10 17.32 -4.33
C ALA A 223 -0.34 17.07 -2.85
N GLY A 224 0.69 16.61 -2.12
CA GLY A 224 0.62 16.32 -0.69
C GLY A 224 0.02 14.95 -0.37
N ALA A 225 -0.48 14.74 0.85
CA ALA A 225 -0.94 13.45 1.34
C ALA A 225 -2.36 13.10 0.87
N PHE A 226 -2.57 11.82 0.52
CA PHE A 226 -3.86 11.23 0.19
C PHE A 226 -4.02 9.88 0.89
N ASN A 227 -5.18 9.65 1.50
CA ASN A 227 -5.54 8.37 2.05
C ASN A 227 -6.06 7.44 0.94
N LEU A 228 -5.34 6.37 0.66
CA LEU A 228 -5.77 5.32 -0.25
C LEU A 228 -6.45 4.23 0.56
N ALA A 229 -7.68 4.50 0.95
CA ALA A 229 -8.57 3.61 1.69
C ALA A 229 -9.98 3.69 1.12
N ALA A 230 -10.76 2.62 1.20
CA ALA A 230 -12.16 2.66 0.80
C ALA A 230 -12.96 3.63 1.69
N PRO A 231 -14.00 4.31 1.17
CA PRO A 231 -14.76 5.31 1.92
C PRO A 231 -15.56 4.71 3.09
N GLU A 232 -15.78 3.40 3.07
CA GLU A 232 -16.49 2.67 4.11
C GLU A 232 -15.55 1.72 4.86
N PRO A 233 -14.71 2.21 5.81
CA PRO A 233 -13.92 1.35 6.68
C PRO A 233 -14.86 0.49 7.54
N ALA A 234 -14.44 -0.73 7.86
CA ALA A 234 -15.26 -1.67 8.61
C ALA A 234 -14.58 -2.08 9.92
N PRO A 235 -15.29 -2.25 11.04
CA PRO A 235 -14.77 -2.95 12.21
C PRO A 235 -14.38 -4.40 11.86
N ASN A 236 -13.36 -4.94 12.52
CA ASN A 236 -12.85 -6.29 12.23
C ASN A 236 -13.94 -7.37 12.30
N ARG A 237 -14.90 -7.25 13.22
CA ARG A 237 -16.05 -8.18 13.32
C ARG A 237 -16.93 -8.18 12.07
N GLU A 238 -17.15 -7.00 11.47
CA GLU A 238 -17.95 -6.85 10.26
C GLU A 238 -17.18 -7.35 9.04
N PHE A 239 -15.90 -7.00 8.94
CA PHE A 239 -15.00 -7.57 7.94
C PHE A 239 -15.00 -9.11 8.00
N SER A 240 -14.86 -9.70 9.20
CA SER A 240 -14.84 -11.16 9.39
C SER A 240 -16.15 -11.81 8.98
N ARG A 241 -17.29 -11.21 9.32
CA ARG A 241 -18.60 -11.70 8.88
C ARG A 241 -18.79 -11.61 7.37
N ALA A 242 -18.39 -10.49 6.77
CA ALA A 242 -18.44 -10.29 5.32
C ALA A 242 -17.57 -11.31 4.58
N LEU A 243 -16.34 -11.57 5.09
CA LEU A 243 -15.45 -12.57 4.50
C LEU A 243 -16.00 -14.00 4.61
N ALA A 244 -16.53 -14.37 5.79
CA ALA A 244 -17.15 -15.67 5.97
C ALA A 244 -18.38 -15.83 5.06
N GLY A 245 -19.25 -14.81 4.98
CA GLY A 245 -20.41 -14.78 4.10
C GLY A 245 -20.03 -14.94 2.62
N ALA A 246 -19.02 -14.21 2.15
CA ALA A 246 -18.53 -14.32 0.77
C ALA A 246 -17.97 -15.72 0.43
N LEU A 247 -17.53 -16.48 1.45
CA LEU A 247 -17.05 -17.87 1.30
C LEU A 247 -18.13 -18.91 1.56
N GLY A 248 -19.35 -18.52 1.94
CA GLY A 248 -20.41 -19.45 2.35
C GLY A 248 -20.03 -20.24 3.63
N ARG A 249 -19.30 -19.63 4.55
CA ARG A 249 -18.79 -20.28 5.78
C ARG A 249 -19.29 -19.58 7.04
N PRO A 250 -19.41 -20.32 8.17
CA PRO A 250 -19.73 -19.70 9.45
C PRO A 250 -18.60 -18.79 9.96
N CYS A 251 -18.97 -17.81 10.80
CA CYS A 251 -18.03 -16.89 11.47
C CYS A 251 -18.23 -17.00 12.99
N LEU A 252 -17.89 -18.14 13.54
CA LEU A 252 -18.18 -18.48 14.95
C LEU A 252 -16.95 -18.37 15.86
N ALA A 253 -15.76 -18.70 15.34
CA ALA A 253 -14.54 -18.68 16.11
C ALA A 253 -14.06 -17.25 16.38
N ARG A 254 -13.63 -17.00 17.61
CA ARG A 254 -13.00 -15.74 18.01
C ARG A 254 -11.56 -16.01 18.44
N VAL A 255 -10.61 -15.31 17.85
CA VAL A 255 -9.19 -15.47 18.23
C VAL A 255 -8.91 -14.58 19.44
N PRO A 256 -8.55 -15.14 20.62
CA PRO A 256 -8.28 -14.34 21.81
C PRO A 256 -7.10 -13.39 21.62
N ALA A 257 -7.24 -12.14 22.11
CA ALA A 257 -6.17 -11.14 22.03
C ALA A 257 -4.87 -11.61 22.70
N LEU A 258 -4.99 -12.35 23.83
CA LEU A 258 -3.83 -12.89 24.56
C LEU A 258 -3.02 -13.87 23.69
N ALA A 259 -3.70 -14.77 22.96
CA ALA A 259 -3.05 -15.70 22.06
C ALA A 259 -2.25 -14.97 20.95
N LEU A 260 -2.84 -13.91 20.37
CA LEU A 260 -2.17 -13.08 19.37
C LEU A 260 -0.96 -12.34 19.95
N ARG A 261 -1.06 -11.80 21.17
CA ARG A 261 0.06 -11.13 21.84
C ARG A 261 1.20 -12.10 22.15
N LEU A 262 0.91 -13.31 22.63
CA LEU A 262 1.91 -14.32 22.89
C LEU A 262 2.59 -14.81 21.61
N ALA A 263 1.82 -15.03 20.54
CA ALA A 263 2.36 -15.52 19.26
C ALA A 263 3.16 -14.44 18.50
N LEU A 264 2.70 -13.20 18.47
CA LEU A 264 3.19 -12.15 17.59
C LEU A 264 3.95 -11.02 18.32
N GLY A 265 3.87 -10.97 19.66
CA GLY A 265 4.47 -9.90 20.44
C GLY A 265 3.91 -8.52 20.06
N GLU A 266 4.79 -7.53 19.96
CA GLU A 266 4.41 -6.13 19.61
C GLU A 266 3.68 -6.02 18.25
N MET A 267 4.03 -6.87 17.27
CA MET A 267 3.37 -6.90 15.96
C MET A 267 1.88 -7.19 16.07
N SER A 268 1.39 -7.83 17.15
CA SER A 268 -0.04 -8.06 17.37
C SER A 268 -0.86 -6.76 17.39
N GLY A 269 -0.22 -5.63 17.66
CA GLY A 269 -0.84 -4.31 17.60
C GLY A 269 -1.50 -4.02 16.25
N ILE A 270 -0.89 -4.44 15.13
CA ILE A 270 -1.49 -4.27 13.78
C ILE A 270 -2.87 -4.95 13.67
N LEU A 271 -3.07 -6.05 14.38
CA LEU A 271 -4.29 -6.86 14.34
C LEU A 271 -5.32 -6.47 15.41
N LEU A 272 -4.86 -5.96 16.54
CA LEU A 272 -5.67 -5.70 17.73
C LEU A 272 -6.06 -4.24 17.90
N THR A 273 -5.43 -3.33 17.17
CA THR A 273 -5.76 -1.91 17.13
C THR A 273 -6.09 -1.50 15.70
N GLY A 274 -6.60 -0.29 15.54
CA GLY A 274 -6.93 0.23 14.23
C GLY A 274 -7.32 1.70 14.27
N GLN A 275 -7.57 2.24 13.12
CA GLN A 275 -7.98 3.62 12.88
C GLN A 275 -9.06 3.65 11.80
N ARG A 276 -10.02 4.56 11.96
CA ARG A 276 -11.09 4.80 11.00
C ARG A 276 -10.67 5.89 10.03
N VAL A 277 -9.98 5.51 8.95
CA VAL A 277 -9.43 6.45 7.97
C VAL A 277 -10.38 6.63 6.79
N LEU A 278 -10.59 7.89 6.40
CA LEU A 278 -11.44 8.29 5.27
C LEU A 278 -10.58 8.92 4.16
N PRO A 279 -10.86 8.62 2.88
CA PRO A 279 -10.15 9.19 1.72
C PRO A 279 -10.78 10.53 1.30
N ARG A 280 -10.79 11.51 2.20
CA ARG A 280 -11.49 12.77 2.00
C ARG A 280 -11.01 13.51 0.77
N ARG A 281 -9.71 13.65 0.61
CA ARG A 281 -9.12 14.37 -0.52
C ARG A 281 -9.31 13.67 -1.86
N LEU A 282 -9.27 12.32 -1.91
CA LEU A 282 -9.61 11.59 -3.14
C LEU A 282 -11.05 11.82 -3.57
N LEU A 283 -11.99 11.77 -2.61
CA LEU A 283 -13.42 12.01 -2.88
C LEU A 283 -13.66 13.45 -3.34
N GLN A 284 -13.04 14.44 -2.70
CA GLN A 284 -13.11 15.86 -3.09
C GLN A 284 -12.51 16.11 -4.48
N ALA A 285 -11.46 15.38 -4.86
CA ALA A 285 -10.84 15.42 -6.17
C ALA A 285 -11.70 14.74 -7.27
N GLY A 286 -12.83 14.13 -6.90
CA GLY A 286 -13.75 13.46 -7.82
C GLY A 286 -13.38 11.99 -8.12
N TYR A 287 -12.47 11.37 -7.36
CA TYR A 287 -12.18 9.95 -7.51
C TYR A 287 -13.41 9.10 -7.14
N ARG A 288 -13.71 8.10 -7.96
CA ARG A 288 -14.83 7.17 -7.74
C ARG A 288 -14.29 5.77 -7.49
N PHE A 289 -14.56 5.23 -6.30
CA PHE A 289 -14.21 3.86 -5.95
C PHE A 289 -15.11 2.86 -6.68
N ARG A 290 -14.50 1.82 -7.23
CA ARG A 290 -15.22 0.67 -7.80
C ARG A 290 -15.81 -0.20 -6.68
N PHE A 291 -15.09 -0.31 -5.57
CA PHE A 291 -15.48 -1.11 -4.40
C PHE A 291 -15.51 -0.24 -3.13
N PRO A 292 -16.56 0.58 -2.94
CA PRO A 292 -16.68 1.43 -1.77
C PRO A 292 -16.99 0.65 -0.48
N ALA A 293 -17.72 -0.46 -0.57
CA ALA A 293 -18.21 -1.28 0.54
C ALA A 293 -17.52 -2.65 0.60
N ILE A 294 -17.22 -3.11 1.81
CA ILE A 294 -16.43 -4.34 2.06
C ILE A 294 -17.09 -5.60 1.50
N GLY A 295 -18.42 -5.69 1.55
CA GLY A 295 -19.15 -6.87 1.06
C GLY A 295 -18.94 -7.10 -0.43
N ALA A 296 -19.06 -6.06 -1.26
CA ALA A 296 -18.84 -6.11 -2.70
C ALA A 296 -17.38 -6.43 -3.03
N ALA A 297 -16.42 -5.83 -2.31
CA ALA A 297 -14.99 -6.08 -2.49
C ALA A 297 -14.63 -7.54 -2.21
N LEU A 298 -15.13 -8.10 -1.11
CA LEU A 298 -14.86 -9.50 -0.76
C LEU A 298 -15.56 -10.48 -1.69
N ALA A 299 -16.78 -10.18 -2.14
CA ALA A 299 -17.48 -11.00 -3.13
C ALA A 299 -16.69 -11.09 -4.46
N ASP A 300 -16.13 -9.97 -4.93
CA ASP A 300 -15.26 -9.96 -6.14
C ASP A 300 -13.99 -10.80 -5.94
N LEU A 301 -13.35 -10.68 -4.77
CA LEU A 301 -12.07 -11.32 -4.50
C LEU A 301 -12.17 -12.82 -4.21
N VAL A 302 -13.24 -13.28 -3.54
CA VAL A 302 -13.33 -14.65 -3.03
C VAL A 302 -14.62 -15.38 -3.39
N GLY A 303 -15.64 -14.67 -3.88
CA GLY A 303 -16.88 -15.26 -4.37
C GLY A 303 -16.61 -16.30 -5.46
N ALA A 304 -17.40 -17.33 -5.52
CA ALA A 304 -17.37 -18.28 -6.62
C ALA A 304 -17.65 -17.51 -7.93
N ARG A 305 -16.64 -17.31 -8.75
CA ARG A 305 -16.91 -17.08 -10.17
C ARG A 305 -17.63 -18.34 -10.60
N GLY A 306 -18.86 -18.18 -11.07
CA GLY A 306 -19.64 -19.29 -11.59
C GLY A 306 -18.75 -20.19 -12.44
N GLN A 307 -18.86 -21.48 -12.19
CA GLN A 307 -18.34 -22.50 -13.08
C GLN A 307 -18.94 -22.21 -14.45
N GLY A 308 -18.14 -21.64 -15.33
CA GLY A 308 -18.41 -21.47 -16.74
C GLY A 308 -17.25 -22.10 -17.51
#